data_b0470fafb33910f8ed62d94fdcd07a5a
#
_entry.id   b0470fafb33910f8ed62d94fdcd07a5a
#
_cell.length_a   1.000
_cell.length_b   1.000
_cell.length_c   1.000
_cell.angle_alpha   90.00
_cell.angle_beta   90.00
_cell.angle_gamma   90.00
#
_symmetry.space_group_name_H-M   'P 1'
#
loop_
_entity.id
_entity.type
_entity.pdbx_description
1 polymer ?
#
loop_
_entity_poly.entity_id
_entity_poly.type
_entity_poly.pdbx_seq_one_letter_code
_entity_poly.pdbx_strand_id
1 'polypeptide(L)'
;MELCVTTGPGFDLERLIATNASAAFNRLAGFEVVSAGAGAVELRMPWRDDLTQYAGHLHAGMIAALLDTACGFAAASIAGSITASHFSMNCLKPAVGRCFIAKGTTLRAGRRQVFARAELFAENEQGEMSRVATGETVLVPLDV
;
A
#
# COMPACT_ATOMS: atom_id res chain seq x y z
N MET A 1 -2.12 -20.04 -9.94
CA MET A 1 -2.90 -19.00 -10.64
C MET A 1 -1.92 -17.89 -10.99
N GLU A 2 -1.50 -17.82 -12.24
CA GLU A 2 -0.64 -16.74 -12.73
C GLU A 2 -1.44 -15.43 -12.66
N LEU A 3 -0.97 -14.51 -11.82
CA LEU A 3 -1.47 -13.13 -11.83
C LEU A 3 -1.04 -12.50 -13.14
N CYS A 4 -1.99 -12.29 -14.03
CA CYS A 4 -1.76 -11.53 -15.26
C CYS A 4 -1.53 -10.07 -14.87
N VAL A 5 -0.28 -9.70 -14.66
CA VAL A 5 0.12 -8.31 -14.43
C VAL A 5 0.15 -7.62 -15.78
N THR A 6 -0.93 -6.91 -16.11
CA THR A 6 -0.91 -6.04 -17.28
C THR A 6 -0.15 -4.76 -16.91
N THR A 7 1.12 -4.71 -17.27
CA THR A 7 1.92 -3.50 -17.14
C THR A 7 1.51 -2.51 -18.22
N GLY A 8 1.18 -1.28 -17.83
CA GLY A 8 1.05 -0.17 -18.77
C GLY A 8 2.40 0.12 -19.44
N PRO A 9 2.41 0.76 -20.63
CA PRO A 9 3.67 1.09 -21.28
C PRO A 9 4.54 1.97 -20.37
N GLY A 10 5.76 1.50 -20.07
CA GLY A 10 6.73 2.18 -19.23
C GLY A 10 6.71 1.81 -17.75
N PHE A 11 5.80 0.94 -17.29
CA PHE A 11 5.83 0.46 -15.91
C PHE A 11 6.74 -0.77 -15.76
N ASP A 12 7.60 -0.71 -14.77
CA ASP A 12 8.57 -1.78 -14.46
C ASP A 12 8.36 -2.25 -13.01
N LEU A 13 7.84 -3.47 -12.85
CA LEU A 13 7.60 -4.09 -11.55
C LEU A 13 8.90 -4.29 -10.76
N GLU A 14 9.98 -4.70 -11.41
CA GLU A 14 11.27 -4.90 -10.75
C GLU A 14 11.81 -3.58 -10.19
N ARG A 15 11.61 -2.48 -10.93
CA ARG A 15 11.97 -1.15 -10.45
C ARG A 15 11.16 -0.74 -9.24
N LEU A 16 9.86 -1.07 -9.20
CA LEU A 16 9.02 -0.79 -8.03
C LEU A 16 9.47 -1.60 -6.82
N ILE A 17 9.78 -2.88 -7.01
CA ILE A 17 10.33 -3.75 -5.95
C ILE A 17 11.64 -3.17 -5.42
N ALA A 18 12.53 -2.72 -6.31
CA ALA A 18 13.79 -2.09 -5.93
C ALA A 18 13.56 -0.76 -5.20
N THR A 19 12.60 0.04 -5.62
CA THR A 19 12.21 1.29 -4.96
C THR A 19 11.71 1.02 -3.55
N ASN A 20 10.83 0.05 -3.37
CA ASN A 20 10.36 -0.38 -2.06
C ASN A 20 11.54 -0.81 -1.16
N ALA A 21 12.45 -1.62 -1.68
CA ALA A 21 13.62 -2.10 -0.95
C ALA A 21 14.63 -0.99 -0.64
N SER A 22 14.67 0.09 -1.41
CA SER A 22 15.57 1.23 -1.18
C SER A 22 15.09 2.17 -0.07
N ALA A 23 13.80 2.20 0.21
CA ALA A 23 13.22 3.05 1.25
C ALA A 23 13.52 2.46 2.64
N ALA A 24 14.28 3.20 3.44
CA ALA A 24 14.68 2.76 4.78
C ALA A 24 13.47 2.41 5.66
N PHE A 25 12.43 3.22 5.61
CA PHE A 25 11.20 2.97 6.37
C PHE A 25 10.51 1.67 5.92
N ASN A 26 10.42 1.42 4.62
CA ASN A 26 9.75 0.23 4.09
C ASN A 26 10.52 -1.06 4.46
N ARG A 27 11.85 -0.99 4.48
CA ARG A 27 12.70 -2.10 4.97
C ARG A 27 12.48 -2.34 6.47
N LEU A 28 12.46 -1.26 7.26
CA LEU A 28 12.22 -1.35 8.71
C LEU A 28 10.87 -1.99 9.01
N ALA A 29 9.84 -1.58 8.29
CA ALA A 29 8.48 -2.09 8.46
C ALA A 29 8.26 -3.48 7.87
N GLY A 30 9.11 -3.90 6.93
CA GLY A 30 9.01 -5.21 6.29
C GLY A 30 7.94 -5.29 5.20
N PHE A 31 7.72 -4.19 4.47
CA PHE A 31 6.77 -4.18 3.35
C PHE A 31 7.29 -5.00 2.17
N GLU A 32 6.44 -5.88 1.66
CA GLU A 32 6.70 -6.72 0.49
C GLU A 32 5.70 -6.37 -0.62
N VAL A 33 6.20 -6.16 -1.84
CA VAL A 33 5.35 -5.98 -3.02
C VAL A 33 4.95 -7.36 -3.53
N VAL A 34 3.65 -7.67 -3.49
CA VAL A 34 3.10 -8.94 -3.99
C VAL A 34 2.80 -8.83 -5.48
N SER A 35 2.14 -7.74 -5.88
CA SER A 35 1.79 -7.48 -7.28
C SER A 35 1.61 -5.98 -7.48
N ALA A 36 1.81 -5.52 -8.72
CA ALA A 36 1.55 -4.13 -9.10
C ALA A 36 1.39 -4.00 -10.61
N GLY A 37 0.65 -2.99 -11.03
CA GLY A 37 0.45 -2.64 -12.43
C GLY A 37 -0.96 -2.15 -12.72
N ALA A 38 -1.12 -1.40 -13.83
CA ALA A 38 -2.42 -0.89 -14.29
C ALA A 38 -3.17 -0.06 -13.23
N GLY A 39 -2.46 0.66 -12.39
CA GLY A 39 -3.05 1.51 -11.34
C GLY A 39 -3.45 0.76 -10.07
N ALA A 40 -2.99 -0.47 -9.87
CA ALA A 40 -3.28 -1.27 -8.69
C ALA A 40 -2.00 -1.84 -8.08
N VAL A 41 -2.02 -2.09 -6.78
CA VAL A 41 -0.92 -2.74 -6.06
C VAL A 41 -1.46 -3.60 -4.93
N GLU A 42 -0.73 -4.64 -4.62
CA GLU A 42 -0.92 -5.42 -3.40
C GLU A 42 0.41 -5.49 -2.64
N LEU A 43 0.38 -5.06 -1.38
CA LEU A 43 1.49 -5.11 -0.44
C LEU A 43 1.17 -6.09 0.67
N ARG A 44 2.19 -6.71 1.22
CA ARG A 44 2.10 -7.60 2.37
C ARG A 44 3.08 -7.16 3.46
N MET A 45 2.66 -7.26 4.71
CA MET A 45 3.51 -7.06 5.88
C MET A 45 3.22 -8.15 6.91
N PRO A 46 4.20 -9.00 7.28
CA PRO A 46 4.04 -9.96 8.37
C PRO A 46 3.77 -9.28 9.71
N TRP A 47 3.07 -9.94 10.61
CA TRP A 47 2.90 -9.48 11.98
C TRP A 47 4.24 -9.29 12.68
N ARG A 48 4.36 -8.20 13.43
CA ARG A 48 5.50 -7.94 14.31
C ARG A 48 5.01 -7.28 15.59
N ASP A 49 5.41 -7.82 16.72
CA ASP A 49 5.02 -7.30 18.04
C ASP A 49 5.52 -5.88 18.28
N ASP A 50 6.66 -5.51 17.71
CA ASP A 50 7.25 -4.18 17.85
C ASP A 50 6.55 -3.08 17.01
N LEU A 51 5.55 -3.44 16.22
CA LEU A 51 4.71 -2.50 15.47
C LEU A 51 3.32 -2.32 16.08
N THR A 52 3.09 -2.88 17.25
CA THR A 52 1.81 -2.80 17.95
C THR A 52 1.73 -1.56 18.84
N GLN A 53 0.50 -1.17 19.15
CA GLN A 53 0.21 -0.15 20.15
C GLN A 53 -0.10 -0.81 21.49
N TYR A 54 -0.34 -0.01 22.53
CA TYR A 54 -0.49 -0.45 23.91
C TYR A 54 -1.64 -1.47 24.17
N ALA A 55 -2.64 -1.56 23.31
CA ALA A 55 -3.74 -2.55 23.43
C ALA A 55 -3.48 -3.86 22.65
N GLY A 56 -2.28 -4.03 22.08
CA GLY A 56 -1.86 -5.29 21.47
C GLY A 56 -2.29 -5.50 20.02
N HIS A 57 -2.77 -4.47 19.33
CA HIS A 57 -3.03 -4.53 17.89
C HIS A 57 -2.14 -3.55 17.13
N LEU A 58 -2.11 -3.68 15.80
CA LEU A 58 -1.23 -2.89 14.96
C LEU A 58 -1.46 -1.39 15.18
N HIS A 59 -0.36 -0.64 15.34
CA HIS A 59 -0.41 0.80 15.56
C HIS A 59 -1.03 1.52 14.34
N ALA A 60 -1.91 2.50 14.59
CA ALA A 60 -2.56 3.27 13.52
C ALA A 60 -1.57 3.97 12.60
N GLY A 61 -0.40 4.38 13.11
CA GLY A 61 0.68 4.93 12.29
C GLY A 61 1.23 3.92 11.27
N MET A 62 1.28 2.65 11.62
CA MET A 62 1.69 1.59 10.69
C MET A 62 0.59 1.27 9.69
N ILE A 63 -0.66 1.30 10.12
CA ILE A 63 -1.82 1.18 9.21
C ILE A 63 -1.78 2.31 8.18
N ALA A 64 -1.56 3.55 8.61
CA ALA A 64 -1.40 4.70 7.74
C ALA A 64 -0.26 4.52 6.73
N ALA A 65 0.88 4.03 7.18
CA ALA A 65 2.04 3.79 6.33
C ALA A 65 1.77 2.75 5.25
N LEU A 66 1.07 1.66 5.59
CA LEU A 66 0.68 0.63 4.63
C LEU A 66 -0.30 1.17 3.58
N LEU A 67 -1.33 1.89 4.02
CA LEU A 67 -2.34 2.46 3.14
C LEU A 67 -1.74 3.53 2.22
N ASP A 68 -0.93 4.43 2.77
CA ASP A 68 -0.26 5.49 2.00
C ASP A 68 0.69 4.89 0.97
N THR A 69 1.51 3.92 1.36
CA THR A 69 2.45 3.26 0.45
C THR A 69 1.71 2.52 -0.67
N ALA A 70 0.62 1.83 -0.35
CA ALA A 70 -0.21 1.15 -1.35
C ALA A 70 -0.84 2.14 -2.34
N CYS A 71 -1.38 3.27 -1.85
CA CYS A 71 -1.90 4.33 -2.71
C CYS A 71 -0.80 4.89 -3.62
N GLY A 72 0.38 5.18 -3.05
CA GLY A 72 1.51 5.72 -3.79
C GLY A 72 2.00 4.80 -4.90
N PHE A 73 2.16 3.52 -4.60
CA PHE A 73 2.61 2.54 -5.59
C PHE A 73 1.56 2.26 -6.68
N ALA A 74 0.28 2.23 -6.30
CA ALA A 74 -0.81 2.11 -7.27
C ALA A 74 -0.79 3.29 -8.25
N ALA A 75 -0.70 4.50 -7.75
CA ALA A 75 -0.62 5.71 -8.57
C ALA A 75 0.65 5.75 -9.42
N ALA A 76 1.79 5.40 -8.85
CA ALA A 76 3.07 5.39 -9.56
C ALA A 76 3.08 4.43 -10.74
N SER A 77 2.31 3.34 -10.68
CA SER A 77 2.24 2.36 -11.76
C SER A 77 1.64 2.92 -13.07
N ILE A 78 0.95 4.06 -13.00
CA ILE A 78 0.37 4.72 -14.20
C ILE A 78 0.79 6.18 -14.34
N ALA A 79 1.17 6.87 -13.27
CA ALA A 79 1.47 8.31 -13.28
C ALA A 79 2.97 8.61 -13.14
N GLY A 80 3.80 7.61 -12.91
CA GLY A 80 5.24 7.80 -12.70
C GLY A 80 5.54 8.35 -11.30
N SER A 81 6.59 9.17 -11.19
CA SER A 81 7.01 9.73 -9.89
C SER A 81 5.94 10.64 -9.30
N ILE A 82 5.56 10.38 -8.07
CA ILE A 82 4.51 11.12 -7.35
C ILE A 82 4.90 11.32 -5.90
N THR A 83 4.23 12.26 -5.23
CA THR A 83 4.33 12.45 -3.78
C THR A 83 2.95 12.72 -3.20
N ALA A 84 2.71 12.27 -1.97
CA ALA A 84 1.44 12.51 -1.29
C ALA A 84 1.34 13.97 -0.82
N SER A 85 0.20 14.60 -1.07
CA SER A 85 -0.14 15.94 -0.57
C SER A 85 -1.23 15.93 0.48
N HIS A 86 -2.06 14.87 0.50
CA HIS A 86 -3.12 14.70 1.49
C HIS A 86 -3.36 13.21 1.71
N PHE A 87 -3.66 12.84 2.93
CA PHE A 87 -3.98 11.48 3.31
C PHE A 87 -5.07 11.48 4.38
N SER A 88 -6.03 10.58 4.24
CA SER A 88 -7.05 10.31 5.26
C SER A 88 -7.30 8.82 5.36
N MET A 89 -7.65 8.34 6.56
CA MET A 89 -7.94 6.93 6.77
C MET A 89 -9.01 6.73 7.82
N ASN A 90 -9.60 5.54 7.81
CA ASN A 90 -10.52 5.06 8.83
C ASN A 90 -10.04 3.70 9.33
N CYS A 91 -9.85 3.57 10.65
CA CYS A 91 -9.65 2.30 11.30
C CYS A 91 -11.02 1.71 11.64
N LEU A 92 -11.38 0.61 10.99
CA LEU A 92 -12.71 0.01 11.09
C LEU A 92 -12.84 -0.91 12.30
N LYS A 93 -11.75 -1.59 12.65
CA LYS A 93 -11.66 -2.49 13.80
C LYS A 93 -10.19 -2.76 14.15
N PRO A 94 -9.91 -3.32 15.34
CA PRO A 94 -8.53 -3.67 15.71
C PRO A 94 -7.86 -4.56 14.67
N ALA A 95 -6.65 -4.19 14.28
CA ALA A 95 -5.88 -4.91 13.27
C ALA A 95 -5.00 -5.95 13.95
N VAL A 96 -5.44 -7.21 13.91
CA VAL A 96 -4.74 -8.37 14.46
C VAL A 96 -4.79 -9.51 13.43
N GLY A 97 -3.66 -10.16 13.21
CA GLY A 97 -3.55 -11.28 12.29
C GLY A 97 -2.11 -11.77 12.17
N ARG A 98 -1.87 -12.81 11.40
CA ARG A 98 -0.51 -13.29 11.11
C ARG A 98 0.21 -12.40 10.10
N CYS A 99 -0.54 -11.72 9.22
CA CYS A 99 -0.01 -10.72 8.30
C CYS A 99 -1.12 -9.76 7.87
N PHE A 100 -0.69 -8.67 7.24
CA PHE A 100 -1.56 -7.64 6.71
C PHE A 100 -1.35 -7.50 5.21
N ILE A 101 -2.44 -7.26 4.49
CA ILE A 101 -2.45 -7.11 3.04
C ILE A 101 -3.10 -5.77 2.71
N ALA A 102 -2.35 -4.87 2.09
CA ALA A 102 -2.85 -3.59 1.62
C ALA A 102 -3.09 -3.66 0.11
N LYS A 103 -4.30 -3.33 -0.31
CA LYS A 103 -4.70 -3.28 -1.72
C LYS A 103 -4.97 -1.84 -2.11
N GLY A 104 -4.12 -1.30 -2.97
CA GLY A 104 -4.24 0.07 -3.49
C GLY A 104 -4.78 0.09 -4.91
N THR A 105 -5.59 1.11 -5.20
CA THR A 105 -6.19 1.31 -6.52
C THR A 105 -6.19 2.80 -6.85
N THR A 106 -5.79 3.15 -8.07
CA THR A 106 -5.91 4.51 -8.56
C THR A 106 -7.34 4.78 -8.98
N LEU A 107 -7.95 5.82 -8.41
CA LEU A 107 -9.30 6.24 -8.76
C LEU A 107 -9.31 7.14 -10.00
N ARG A 108 -8.34 8.07 -10.07
CA ARG A 108 -8.18 9.00 -11.18
C ARG A 108 -6.74 9.49 -11.25
N ALA A 109 -6.15 9.42 -12.42
CA ALA A 109 -4.84 10.00 -12.71
C ALA A 109 -5.01 11.25 -13.57
N GLY A 110 -5.06 12.41 -12.94
CA GLY A 110 -5.07 13.70 -13.61
C GLY A 110 -3.65 14.22 -13.81
N ARG A 111 -3.54 15.30 -14.56
CA ARG A 111 -2.24 15.92 -14.88
C ARG A 111 -1.58 16.58 -13.67
N ARG A 112 -2.38 17.15 -12.77
CA ARG A 112 -1.91 17.86 -11.58
C ARG A 112 -2.08 17.08 -10.29
N GLN A 113 -3.06 16.18 -10.25
CA GLN A 113 -3.39 15.39 -9.07
C GLN A 113 -3.80 13.99 -9.47
N VAL A 114 -3.39 13.05 -8.65
CA VAL A 114 -3.80 11.64 -8.74
C VAL A 114 -4.54 11.29 -7.47
N PHE A 115 -5.67 10.62 -7.59
CA PHE A 115 -6.49 10.17 -6.48
C PHE A 115 -6.41 8.66 -6.38
N ALA A 116 -6.03 8.16 -5.22
CA ALA A 116 -5.93 6.72 -4.97
C ALA A 116 -6.61 6.36 -3.66
N ARG A 117 -7.04 5.11 -3.55
CA ARG A 117 -7.58 4.55 -2.31
C ARG A 117 -6.92 3.22 -2.01
N ALA A 118 -6.91 2.84 -0.76
CA ALA A 118 -6.43 1.53 -0.34
C ALA A 118 -7.32 0.95 0.75
N GLU A 119 -7.30 -0.38 0.83
CA GLU A 119 -7.95 -1.16 1.87
C GLU A 119 -6.90 -2.03 2.54
N LEU A 120 -6.97 -2.14 3.86
CA LEU A 120 -6.09 -3.02 4.63
C LEU A 120 -6.88 -4.20 5.17
N PHE A 121 -6.35 -5.39 4.92
CA PHE A 121 -6.90 -6.65 5.40
C PHE A 121 -5.95 -7.29 6.39
N ALA A 122 -6.48 -7.85 7.47
CA ALA A 122 -5.75 -8.75 8.35
C ALA A 122 -6.06 -10.19 7.96
N GLU A 123 -5.03 -11.00 7.82
CA GLU A 123 -5.16 -12.43 7.53
C GLU A 123 -4.91 -13.22 8.82
N ASN A 124 -5.85 -14.10 9.18
CA ASN A 124 -5.71 -14.93 10.36
C ASN A 124 -4.91 -16.23 10.07
N GLU A 125 -4.70 -17.06 11.10
CA GLU A 125 -3.94 -18.32 10.96
C GLU A 125 -4.58 -19.32 10.00
N GLN A 126 -5.88 -19.20 9.73
CA GLN A 126 -6.62 -20.04 8.78
C GLN A 126 -6.61 -19.48 7.36
N GLY A 127 -5.95 -18.34 7.13
CA GLY A 127 -5.92 -17.69 5.83
C GLY A 127 -7.17 -16.86 5.51
N GLU A 128 -8.06 -16.67 6.48
CA GLU A 128 -9.25 -15.83 6.31
C GLU A 128 -8.86 -14.36 6.44
N MET A 129 -9.38 -13.54 5.53
CA MET A 129 -9.12 -12.10 5.50
C MET A 129 -10.31 -11.30 6.01
N SER A 130 -10.02 -10.25 6.79
CA SER A 130 -11.02 -9.28 7.22
C SER A 130 -10.51 -7.87 7.05
N ARG A 131 -11.33 -6.98 6.49
CA ARG A 131 -10.96 -5.59 6.28
C ARG A 131 -10.91 -4.84 7.60
N VAL A 132 -9.76 -4.25 7.90
CA VAL A 132 -9.51 -3.56 9.18
C VAL A 132 -9.39 -2.04 9.02
N ALA A 133 -9.07 -1.54 7.82
CA ALA A 133 -8.93 -0.11 7.59
C ALA A 133 -9.13 0.23 6.12
N THR A 134 -9.45 1.48 5.85
CA THR A 134 -9.51 2.08 4.51
C THR A 134 -8.80 3.42 4.52
N GLY A 135 -8.25 3.84 3.38
CA GLY A 135 -7.61 5.14 3.25
C GLY A 135 -7.70 5.70 1.85
N GLU A 136 -7.54 7.00 1.75
CA GLU A 136 -7.50 7.73 0.48
C GLU A 136 -6.34 8.72 0.50
N THR A 137 -5.68 8.85 -0.65
CA THR A 137 -4.53 9.74 -0.80
C THR A 137 -4.71 10.59 -2.04
N VAL A 138 -4.41 11.88 -1.90
CA VAL A 138 -4.21 12.77 -3.03
C VAL A 138 -2.70 12.88 -3.27
N LEU A 139 -2.28 12.60 -4.49
CA LEU A 139 -0.87 12.59 -4.87
C LEU A 139 -0.63 13.63 -5.97
N VAL A 140 0.57 14.16 -5.98
CA VAL A 140 1.00 15.16 -6.96
C VAL A 140 2.10 14.56 -7.82
N PRO A 141 1.93 14.54 -9.16
CA PRO A 141 3.00 14.13 -10.05
C PRO A 141 4.22 15.03 -9.89
N LEU A 142 5.40 14.42 -9.89
CA LEU A 142 6.67 15.13 -9.84
C LEU A 142 7.22 15.24 -11.24
N ASP A 143 7.57 16.48 -11.63
CA ASP A 143 8.31 16.75 -12.84
C ASP A 143 9.79 16.43 -12.59
N VAL A 144 10.19 15.25 -13.05
CA VAL A 144 11.58 14.78 -12.93
C VAL A 144 12.19 14.58 -14.31
#